data_97c10574b60c99c9d6bf44f5417a8a9c
#
_entry.id   97c10574b60c99c9d6bf44f5417a8a9c
#
_cell.length_a   1.000
_cell.length_b   1.000
_cell.length_c   1.000
_cell.angle_alpha   90.00
_cell.angle_beta   90.00
_cell.angle_gamma   90.00
#
_symmetry.space_group_name_H-M   'P 1'
#
loop_
_entity.id
_entity.type
_entity.pdbx_description
1 polymer ?
#
loop_
_entity_poly.entity_id
_entity_poly.type
_entity_poly.pdbx_seq_one_letter_code
_entity_poly.pdbx_strand_id
1 'polypeptide(L)'
;MKAMLAGTICATAICLGWLADSALDADQVQPTPTVPHSTPIQYVEATTTSSTSTTSTTTSTAAPEPIVYPWTPCQEWIPLAVEVGWPADRELLNRLGEIMWRESRCQPDAHNPNDPNGGSYGLTQINGFWTKWLNESGVMDGQPQSFYDPAVNLSSALAIHVYSTYKNGNGWHPWRT
;
A
#
# COMPACT_ATOMS: atom_id res chain seq x y z
N MET A 1 19.10 43.71 61.37
CA MET A 1 19.26 42.66 62.40
C MET A 1 18.52 41.43 61.98
N LYS A 2 19.21 40.41 61.78
CA LYS A 2 18.92 38.95 61.67
C LYS A 2 19.56 38.35 60.43
N ALA A 3 20.67 37.74 60.63
CA ALA A 3 21.35 36.87 59.70
C ALA A 3 20.56 35.57 59.55
N MET A 4 20.47 35.03 58.33
CA MET A 4 20.08 33.64 58.11
C MET A 4 21.15 32.95 57.29
N LEU A 5 21.60 31.84 57.87
CA LEU A 5 22.62 30.96 57.33
C LEU A 5 22.21 30.29 56.04
N ALA A 6 23.16 30.25 55.11
CA ALA A 6 23.13 29.39 53.95
C ALA A 6 23.53 27.97 54.35
N GLY A 7 22.63 27.02 54.14
CA GLY A 7 22.93 25.59 54.26
C GLY A 7 23.28 25.00 52.89
N THR A 8 24.57 24.70 52.71
CA THR A 8 25.04 23.96 51.52
C THR A 8 24.77 22.47 51.70
N ILE A 9 23.89 21.90 50.90
CA ILE A 9 23.70 20.45 50.83
C ILE A 9 24.43 19.94 49.59
N CYS A 10 25.53 19.26 49.85
CA CYS A 10 26.32 18.54 48.86
C CYS A 10 25.60 17.20 48.57
N ALA A 11 24.93 17.08 47.45
CA ALA A 11 24.34 15.82 46.99
C ALA A 11 25.38 15.12 46.11
N THR A 12 26.00 14.09 46.64
CA THR A 12 26.85 13.16 45.89
C THR A 12 25.97 12.31 44.99
N ALA A 13 25.98 12.59 43.68
CA ALA A 13 25.38 11.77 42.67
C ALA A 13 26.23 10.51 42.46
N ILE A 14 25.68 9.38 42.85
CA ILE A 14 26.23 8.07 42.56
C ILE A 14 25.89 7.77 41.09
N CYS A 15 26.90 7.89 40.21
CA CYS A 15 26.83 7.40 38.85
C CYS A 15 26.88 5.86 38.86
N LEU A 16 25.76 5.23 38.98
CA LEU A 16 25.60 3.81 38.60
C LEU A 16 25.47 3.74 37.10
N GLY A 17 26.51 3.25 36.45
CA GLY A 17 26.57 3.00 35.03
C GLY A 17 25.49 1.95 34.63
N TRP A 18 24.58 2.39 33.82
CA TRP A 18 23.77 1.50 33.02
C TRP A 18 24.61 1.12 31.79
N LEU A 19 25.27 -0.03 31.89
CA LEU A 19 25.70 -0.74 30.69
C LEU A 19 24.43 -1.26 30.02
N ALA A 20 23.93 -0.50 29.05
CA ALA A 20 22.95 -0.99 28.14
C ALA A 20 23.61 -2.10 27.33
N ASP A 21 23.23 -3.32 27.63
CA ASP A 21 23.51 -4.51 26.83
C ASP A 21 22.79 -4.33 25.48
N SER A 22 23.55 -3.81 24.51
CA SER A 22 23.11 -3.76 23.11
C SER A 22 23.22 -5.19 22.57
N ALA A 23 22.28 -6.04 22.95
CA ALA A 23 22.01 -7.26 22.21
C ALA A 23 21.51 -6.83 20.85
N LEU A 24 22.40 -6.91 19.87
CA LEU A 24 22.06 -6.85 18.44
C LEU A 24 21.18 -8.06 18.17
N ASP A 25 19.87 -7.83 18.17
CA ASP A 25 18.90 -8.79 17.67
C ASP A 25 18.99 -8.79 16.13
N ALA A 26 20.05 -9.46 15.65
CA ALA A 26 20.31 -9.71 14.25
C ALA A 26 19.64 -11.02 13.89
N ASP A 27 18.32 -11.07 13.84
CA ASP A 27 17.60 -12.09 13.07
C ASP A 27 16.10 -11.76 12.93
N GLN A 28 15.78 -10.62 12.35
CA GLN A 28 14.47 -10.40 11.77
C GLN A 28 14.63 -10.51 10.27
N VAL A 29 14.72 -11.76 9.78
CA VAL A 29 14.50 -12.06 8.36
C VAL A 29 13.06 -11.66 8.05
N GLN A 30 12.92 -10.47 7.48
CA GLN A 30 11.65 -9.97 6.98
C GLN A 30 11.19 -10.91 5.84
N PRO A 31 10.04 -11.59 5.96
CA PRO A 31 9.56 -12.41 4.87
C PRO A 31 9.30 -11.50 3.66
N THR A 32 10.05 -11.73 2.59
CA THR A 32 9.81 -11.08 1.31
C THR A 32 8.42 -11.51 0.83
N PRO A 33 7.48 -10.59 0.60
CA PRO A 33 6.21 -10.97 0.03
C PRO A 33 6.46 -11.53 -1.37
N THR A 34 6.24 -12.82 -1.55
CA THR A 34 6.27 -13.45 -2.87
C THR A 34 5.02 -13.03 -3.60
N VAL A 35 5.14 -11.97 -4.38
CA VAL A 35 4.11 -11.60 -5.35
C VAL A 35 4.13 -12.69 -6.42
N PRO A 36 3.01 -13.36 -6.73
CA PRO A 36 2.97 -14.31 -7.83
C PRO A 36 3.34 -13.57 -9.11
N HIS A 37 4.50 -13.91 -9.67
CA HIS A 37 4.89 -13.47 -11.00
C HIS A 37 3.89 -14.04 -12.00
N SER A 38 3.11 -13.16 -12.59
CA SER A 38 2.32 -13.49 -13.77
C SER A 38 3.30 -13.88 -14.87
N THR A 39 3.30 -15.13 -15.25
CA THR A 39 4.10 -15.64 -16.37
C THR A 39 3.72 -14.86 -17.63
N PRO A 40 4.68 -14.26 -18.37
CA PRO A 40 4.34 -13.58 -19.60
C PRO A 40 3.74 -14.61 -20.58
N ILE A 41 2.53 -14.30 -21.06
CA ILE A 41 1.88 -15.08 -22.10
C ILE A 41 2.73 -14.95 -23.35
N GLN A 42 3.37 -16.04 -23.74
CA GLN A 42 4.11 -16.10 -24.99
C GLN A 42 3.11 -15.99 -26.14
N TYR A 43 3.22 -14.90 -26.89
CA TYR A 43 2.52 -14.71 -28.14
C TYR A 43 3.12 -15.70 -29.17
N VAL A 44 2.36 -16.74 -29.49
CA VAL A 44 2.76 -17.67 -30.56
C VAL A 44 2.29 -17.07 -31.86
N GLU A 45 3.25 -16.66 -32.69
CA GLU A 45 3.02 -16.27 -34.07
C GLU A 45 2.43 -17.47 -34.84
N ALA A 46 1.19 -17.36 -35.26
CA ALA A 46 0.53 -18.36 -36.09
C ALA A 46 0.99 -18.21 -37.54
N THR A 47 1.75 -19.19 -37.99
CA THR A 47 2.13 -19.37 -39.39
C THR A 47 0.88 -19.64 -40.22
N THR A 48 0.66 -18.81 -41.23
CA THR A 48 -0.42 -18.90 -42.21
C THR A 48 -0.28 -20.17 -43.05
N THR A 49 -1.25 -21.07 -42.97
CA THR A 49 -1.47 -22.09 -44.01
C THR A 49 -2.92 -22.01 -44.49
N SER A 50 -3.04 -21.86 -45.78
CA SER A 50 -4.24 -21.62 -46.56
C SER A 50 -5.19 -22.81 -46.61
N SER A 51 -6.50 -22.50 -46.72
CA SER A 51 -7.60 -23.27 -47.34
C SER A 51 -8.35 -24.27 -46.47
N THR A 52 -9.59 -23.96 -46.14
CA THR A 52 -10.80 -24.63 -46.64
C THR A 52 -12.03 -23.94 -46.03
N SER A 53 -12.95 -23.47 -46.84
CA SER A 53 -14.22 -22.85 -46.45
C SER A 53 -15.09 -23.83 -45.67
N THR A 54 -15.21 -23.60 -44.36
CA THR A 54 -16.27 -24.22 -43.56
C THR A 54 -17.08 -23.07 -42.95
N THR A 55 -18.37 -23.05 -43.24
CA THR A 55 -19.33 -22.07 -42.68
C THR A 55 -19.33 -22.21 -41.17
N SER A 56 -18.54 -21.40 -40.49
CA SER A 56 -18.50 -21.34 -39.02
C SER A 56 -19.62 -20.40 -38.57
N THR A 57 -20.60 -20.93 -37.90
CA THR A 57 -21.57 -20.17 -37.11
C THR A 57 -20.77 -19.43 -36.02
N THR A 58 -20.58 -18.14 -36.22
CA THR A 58 -19.91 -17.28 -35.24
C THR A 58 -20.84 -17.11 -34.05
N THR A 59 -20.65 -17.92 -33.02
CA THR A 59 -21.23 -17.62 -31.71
C THR A 59 -20.49 -16.39 -31.19
N SER A 60 -21.12 -15.23 -31.30
CA SER A 60 -20.63 -13.99 -30.69
C SER A 60 -20.63 -14.19 -29.18
N THR A 61 -19.47 -14.48 -28.63
CA THR A 61 -19.28 -14.40 -27.19
C THR A 61 -19.28 -12.91 -26.84
N ALA A 62 -20.43 -12.42 -26.36
CA ALA A 62 -20.50 -11.07 -25.81
C ALA A 62 -19.41 -10.92 -24.73
N ALA A 63 -18.68 -9.79 -24.79
CA ALA A 63 -17.74 -9.46 -23.74
C ALA A 63 -18.49 -9.47 -22.39
N PRO A 64 -17.88 -9.99 -21.31
CA PRO A 64 -18.53 -9.99 -20.02
C PRO A 64 -18.91 -8.54 -19.64
N GLU A 65 -20.16 -8.37 -19.22
CA GLU A 65 -20.65 -7.08 -18.72
C GLU A 65 -19.74 -6.59 -17.60
N PRO A 66 -19.38 -5.29 -17.58
CA PRO A 66 -18.55 -4.74 -16.53
C PRO A 66 -19.23 -4.93 -15.16
N ILE A 67 -18.50 -5.48 -14.21
CA ILE A 67 -19.00 -5.63 -12.84
C ILE A 67 -19.18 -4.23 -12.25
N VAL A 68 -20.41 -3.87 -11.94
CA VAL A 68 -20.75 -2.58 -11.33
C VAL A 68 -20.76 -2.72 -9.80
N TYR A 69 -20.11 -1.80 -9.11
CA TYR A 69 -20.01 -1.76 -7.64
C TYR A 69 -20.79 -0.55 -7.05
N PRO A 70 -22.12 -0.43 -7.31
CA PRO A 70 -22.88 0.78 -6.95
C PRO A 70 -23.05 0.99 -5.44
N TRP A 71 -22.59 0.02 -4.66
CA TRP A 71 -22.70 -0.03 -3.20
C TRP A 71 -21.47 0.53 -2.47
N THR A 72 -20.42 0.95 -3.20
CA THR A 72 -19.20 1.49 -2.59
C THR A 72 -18.89 2.89 -3.09
N PRO A 73 -18.38 3.79 -2.24
CA PRO A 73 -17.77 5.03 -2.72
C PRO A 73 -16.59 4.76 -3.66
N CYS A 74 -16.28 5.70 -4.55
CA CYS A 74 -15.18 5.57 -5.52
C CYS A 74 -15.27 4.29 -6.38
N GLN A 75 -16.50 3.91 -6.74
CA GLN A 75 -16.79 2.68 -7.48
C GLN A 75 -16.02 2.57 -8.81
N GLU A 76 -15.67 3.70 -9.41
CA GLU A 76 -14.90 3.80 -10.66
C GLU A 76 -13.49 3.20 -10.54
N TRP A 77 -12.92 3.16 -9.34
CA TRP A 77 -11.59 2.61 -9.07
C TRP A 77 -11.59 1.14 -8.64
N ILE A 78 -12.75 0.59 -8.32
CA ILE A 78 -12.84 -0.79 -7.82
C ILE A 78 -12.44 -1.84 -8.87
N PRO A 79 -12.81 -1.72 -10.17
CA PRO A 79 -12.33 -2.66 -11.18
C PRO A 79 -10.79 -2.68 -11.26
N LEU A 80 -10.14 -1.52 -11.24
CA LEU A 80 -8.68 -1.41 -11.23
C LEU A 80 -8.07 -2.01 -9.96
N ALA A 81 -8.71 -1.80 -8.80
CA ALA A 81 -8.25 -2.42 -7.55
C ALA A 81 -8.21 -3.95 -7.67
N VAL A 82 -9.26 -4.56 -8.22
CA VAL A 82 -9.30 -6.01 -8.45
C VAL A 82 -8.22 -6.44 -9.46
N GLU A 83 -8.03 -5.67 -10.52
CA GLU A 83 -7.01 -5.92 -11.56
C GLU A 83 -5.59 -5.94 -10.95
N VAL A 84 -5.27 -5.02 -10.04
CA VAL A 84 -3.96 -4.97 -9.37
C VAL A 84 -3.83 -5.94 -8.19
N GLY A 85 -4.83 -6.78 -7.95
CA GLY A 85 -4.74 -7.93 -7.04
C GLY A 85 -5.54 -7.85 -5.74
N TRP A 86 -6.35 -6.80 -5.51
CA TRP A 86 -7.27 -6.80 -4.38
C TRP A 86 -8.27 -7.95 -4.51
N PRO A 87 -8.52 -8.71 -3.44
CA PRO A 87 -9.55 -9.74 -3.47
C PRO A 87 -10.91 -9.17 -3.85
N ALA A 88 -11.65 -9.89 -4.71
CA ALA A 88 -13.00 -9.51 -5.11
C ALA A 88 -14.02 -9.77 -3.98
N ASP A 89 -13.68 -9.36 -2.77
CA ASP A 89 -14.51 -9.45 -1.57
C ASP A 89 -15.26 -8.15 -1.37
N ARG A 90 -16.57 -8.24 -1.18
CA ARG A 90 -17.45 -7.07 -1.09
C ARG A 90 -17.13 -6.17 0.09
N GLU A 91 -16.87 -6.75 1.26
CA GLU A 91 -16.63 -5.98 2.49
C GLU A 91 -15.27 -5.28 2.39
N LEU A 92 -14.25 -5.99 1.92
CA LEU A 92 -12.91 -5.46 1.71
C LEU A 92 -12.91 -4.31 0.70
N LEU A 93 -13.56 -4.49 -0.45
CA LEU A 93 -13.63 -3.47 -1.51
C LEU A 93 -14.49 -2.27 -1.09
N ASN A 94 -15.57 -2.48 -0.33
CA ASN A 94 -16.33 -1.37 0.24
C ASN A 94 -15.47 -0.55 1.19
N ARG A 95 -14.70 -1.22 2.05
CA ARG A 95 -13.79 -0.52 2.97
C ARG A 95 -12.70 0.25 2.24
N LEU A 96 -12.15 -0.31 1.17
CA LEU A 96 -11.20 0.40 0.30
C LEU A 96 -11.82 1.66 -0.30
N GLY A 97 -13.06 1.56 -0.81
CA GLY A 97 -13.80 2.70 -1.35
C GLY A 97 -14.04 3.80 -0.32
N GLU A 98 -14.42 3.43 0.91
CA GLU A 98 -14.58 4.37 2.03
C GLU A 98 -13.25 5.09 2.36
N ILE A 99 -12.13 4.39 2.30
CA ILE A 99 -10.80 4.98 2.51
C ILE A 99 -10.49 5.96 1.39
N MET A 100 -10.61 5.56 0.13
CA MET A 100 -10.38 6.47 -1.01
C MET A 100 -11.24 7.73 -0.93
N TRP A 101 -12.51 7.56 -0.56
CA TRP A 101 -13.40 8.72 -0.36
C TRP A 101 -12.96 9.64 0.78
N ARG A 102 -12.56 9.08 1.89
CA ARG A 102 -12.11 9.85 3.06
C ARG A 102 -10.80 10.56 2.81
N GLU A 103 -9.83 9.86 2.20
CA GLU A 103 -8.46 10.32 2.03
C GLU A 103 -8.33 11.33 0.87
N SER A 104 -8.96 11.06 -0.27
CA SER A 104 -8.75 11.84 -1.51
C SER A 104 -10.01 12.35 -2.18
N ARG A 105 -11.22 11.97 -1.72
CA ARG A 105 -12.46 12.19 -2.46
C ARG A 105 -12.43 11.53 -3.84
N CYS A 106 -11.83 10.35 -3.95
CA CYS A 106 -11.63 9.59 -5.19
C CYS A 106 -10.71 10.29 -6.21
N GLN A 107 -9.93 11.30 -5.79
CA GLN A 107 -9.04 12.03 -6.68
C GLN A 107 -7.66 11.37 -6.73
N PRO A 108 -7.21 10.87 -7.90
CA PRO A 108 -5.92 10.21 -8.01
C PRO A 108 -4.73 11.18 -7.91
N ASP A 109 -4.94 12.44 -8.17
CA ASP A 109 -3.96 13.52 -8.09
C ASP A 109 -3.96 14.27 -6.74
N ALA A 110 -4.71 13.77 -5.75
CA ALA A 110 -4.75 14.36 -4.42
C ALA A 110 -3.36 14.33 -3.76
N HIS A 111 -2.97 15.44 -3.14
CA HIS A 111 -1.70 15.59 -2.44
C HIS A 111 -1.88 16.39 -1.15
N ASN A 112 -1.40 15.83 -0.05
CA ASN A 112 -1.25 16.53 1.21
C ASN A 112 0.24 16.80 1.51
N PRO A 113 0.79 17.98 1.15
CA PRO A 113 2.21 18.29 1.36
C PRO A 113 2.56 18.54 2.83
N ASN A 114 1.57 18.71 3.71
CA ASN A 114 1.79 18.99 5.12
C ASN A 114 2.04 17.72 5.95
N ASP A 115 1.79 16.54 5.38
CA ASP A 115 2.13 15.29 6.03
C ASP A 115 3.65 15.12 6.11
N PRO A 116 4.18 14.55 7.21
CA PRO A 116 5.61 14.29 7.34
C PRO A 116 6.11 13.33 6.24
N ASN A 117 7.44 13.22 6.12
CA ASN A 117 8.11 12.31 5.16
C ASN A 117 7.80 12.62 3.69
N GLY A 118 7.62 13.88 3.36
CA GLY A 118 7.44 14.35 1.99
C GLY A 118 5.99 14.40 1.51
N GLY A 119 5.02 14.18 2.39
CA GLY A 119 3.60 14.28 2.05
C GLY A 119 2.90 12.94 1.85
N SER A 120 1.61 13.01 1.53
CA SER A 120 0.76 11.86 1.18
C SER A 120 0.10 12.08 -0.18
N TYR A 121 -0.06 10.99 -0.97
CA TYR A 121 -0.33 11.09 -2.40
C TYR A 121 -1.42 10.11 -2.86
N GLY A 122 -2.21 10.56 -3.84
CA GLY A 122 -3.11 9.75 -4.63
C GLY A 122 -4.37 9.27 -3.89
N LEU A 123 -5.02 8.27 -4.47
CA LEU A 123 -6.34 7.78 -4.05
C LEU A 123 -6.43 7.44 -2.56
N THR A 124 -5.45 6.74 -2.02
CA THR A 124 -5.43 6.28 -0.62
C THR A 124 -4.50 7.09 0.26
N GLN A 125 -3.98 8.22 -0.23
CA GLN A 125 -3.06 9.12 0.47
C GLN A 125 -1.88 8.36 1.09
N ILE A 126 -1.13 7.64 0.23
CA ILE A 126 0.06 6.92 0.68
C ILE A 126 1.14 7.93 1.05
N ASN A 127 1.62 7.85 2.30
CA ASN A 127 2.68 8.71 2.79
C ASN A 127 4.03 8.33 2.17
N GLY A 128 4.85 9.34 1.86
CA GLY A 128 6.20 9.16 1.29
C GLY A 128 7.13 8.25 2.11
N PHE A 129 6.82 8.06 3.41
CA PHE A 129 7.50 7.10 4.28
C PHE A 129 7.57 5.69 3.68
N TRP A 130 6.55 5.25 2.94
CA TRP A 130 6.47 3.92 2.39
C TRP A 130 7.31 3.70 1.13
N THR A 131 7.75 4.78 0.48
CA THR A 131 8.42 4.72 -0.83
C THR A 131 9.61 3.77 -0.84
N LYS A 132 10.50 3.88 0.15
CA LYS A 132 11.69 3.02 0.23
C LYS A 132 11.32 1.54 0.31
N TRP A 133 10.44 1.20 1.24
CA TRP A 133 10.02 -0.19 1.45
C TRP A 133 9.29 -0.78 0.24
N LEU A 134 8.41 0.00 -0.42
CA LEU A 134 7.68 -0.43 -1.61
C LEU A 134 8.61 -0.67 -2.80
N ASN A 135 9.65 0.15 -2.99
CA ASN A 135 10.68 -0.07 -4.00
C ASN A 135 11.48 -1.34 -3.69
N GLU A 136 11.94 -1.50 -2.46
CA GLU A 136 12.70 -2.69 -2.02
C GLU A 136 11.87 -3.97 -2.12
N SER A 137 10.56 -3.88 -1.98
CA SER A 137 9.62 -5.00 -2.14
C SER A 137 9.26 -5.31 -3.59
N GLY A 138 9.70 -4.47 -4.55
CA GLY A 138 9.36 -4.61 -5.97
C GLY A 138 7.89 -4.31 -6.30
N VAL A 139 7.16 -3.66 -5.40
CA VAL A 139 5.76 -3.26 -5.64
C VAL A 139 5.68 -2.03 -6.52
N MET A 140 6.65 -1.14 -6.40
CA MET A 140 6.79 0.04 -7.24
C MET A 140 8.26 0.25 -7.62
N ASP A 141 8.48 1.08 -8.62
CA ASP A 141 9.79 1.61 -8.98
C ASP A 141 9.62 3.13 -9.20
N GLY A 142 10.11 3.93 -8.26
CA GLY A 142 9.96 5.38 -8.41
C GLY A 142 10.03 6.18 -7.13
N GLN A 143 9.58 7.41 -7.26
CA GLN A 143 9.49 8.42 -6.21
C GLN A 143 8.06 8.50 -5.65
N PRO A 144 7.80 9.23 -4.55
CA PRO A 144 6.45 9.38 -4.01
C PRO A 144 5.40 9.86 -5.02
N GLN A 145 5.81 10.64 -6.04
CA GLN A 145 4.94 11.11 -7.11
C GLN A 145 4.37 9.97 -7.98
N SER A 146 5.00 8.78 -7.96
CA SER A 146 4.45 7.59 -8.64
C SER A 146 3.10 7.18 -8.06
N PHE A 147 2.77 7.55 -6.82
CA PHE A 147 1.47 7.28 -6.21
C PHE A 147 0.31 8.09 -6.81
N TYR A 148 0.56 9.04 -7.71
CA TYR A 148 -0.50 9.67 -8.50
C TYR A 148 -1.05 8.74 -9.59
N ASP A 149 -0.27 7.73 -10.01
CA ASP A 149 -0.79 6.65 -10.85
C ASP A 149 -1.74 5.77 -10.03
N PRO A 150 -3.00 5.62 -10.43
CA PRO A 150 -3.98 4.85 -9.68
C PRO A 150 -3.60 3.37 -9.50
N ALA A 151 -2.98 2.75 -10.50
CA ALA A 151 -2.57 1.35 -10.41
C ALA A 151 -1.42 1.18 -9.41
N VAL A 152 -0.43 2.08 -9.43
CA VAL A 152 0.68 2.12 -8.47
C VAL A 152 0.14 2.39 -7.06
N ASN A 153 -0.80 3.33 -6.92
CA ASN A 153 -1.40 3.66 -5.62
C ASN A 153 -2.14 2.46 -5.02
N LEU A 154 -3.02 1.83 -5.80
CA LEU A 154 -3.84 0.71 -5.34
C LEU A 154 -3.02 -0.56 -5.06
N SER A 155 -2.01 -0.87 -5.87
CA SER A 155 -1.09 -1.99 -5.61
C SER A 155 -0.23 -1.74 -4.36
N SER A 156 0.24 -0.52 -4.17
CA SER A 156 0.97 -0.12 -2.98
C SER A 156 0.10 -0.18 -1.72
N ALA A 157 -1.15 0.29 -1.81
CA ALA A 157 -2.11 0.19 -0.72
C ALA A 157 -2.39 -1.27 -0.33
N LEU A 158 -2.49 -2.18 -1.31
CA LEU A 158 -2.64 -3.62 -1.05
C LEU A 158 -1.42 -4.17 -0.29
N ALA A 159 -0.21 -3.86 -0.74
CA ALA A 159 1.01 -4.32 -0.07
C ALA A 159 1.09 -3.82 1.38
N ILE A 160 0.77 -2.54 1.62
CA ILE A 160 0.72 -1.95 2.96
C ILE A 160 -0.37 -2.61 3.81
N HIS A 161 -1.54 -2.90 3.23
CA HIS A 161 -2.62 -3.61 3.91
C HIS A 161 -2.19 -5.01 4.36
N VAL A 162 -1.57 -5.78 3.47
CA VAL A 162 -1.05 -7.13 3.78
C VAL A 162 0.02 -7.05 4.87
N TYR A 163 0.99 -6.16 4.74
CA TYR A 163 2.03 -5.94 5.74
C TYR A 163 1.43 -5.56 7.11
N SER A 164 0.47 -4.63 7.12
CA SER A 164 -0.18 -4.19 8.36
C SER A 164 -1.03 -5.29 9.00
N THR A 165 -1.66 -6.15 8.21
CA THR A 165 -2.36 -7.32 8.72
C THR A 165 -1.39 -8.26 9.45
N TYR A 166 -0.24 -8.52 8.84
CA TYR A 166 0.79 -9.36 9.44
C TYR A 166 1.36 -8.75 10.73
N LYS A 167 1.70 -7.45 10.71
CA LYS A 167 2.35 -6.78 11.85
C LYS A 167 1.41 -6.42 13.00
N ASN A 168 0.19 -6.03 12.69
CA ASN A 168 -0.73 -5.40 13.63
C ASN A 168 -2.06 -6.16 13.80
N GLY A 169 -2.24 -7.28 13.07
CA GLY A 169 -3.53 -7.98 13.02
C GLY A 169 -4.65 -7.18 12.33
N ASN A 170 -4.32 -6.03 11.70
CA ASN A 170 -5.28 -5.16 11.05
C ASN A 170 -4.66 -4.43 9.86
N GLY A 171 -5.06 -4.81 8.65
CA GLY A 171 -4.57 -4.23 7.41
C GLY A 171 -4.88 -2.74 7.24
N TRP A 172 -5.94 -2.26 7.88
CA TRP A 172 -6.36 -0.87 7.80
C TRP A 172 -5.70 0.05 8.82
N HIS A 173 -4.74 -0.47 9.59
CA HIS A 173 -4.06 0.30 10.62
C HIS A 173 -3.44 1.62 10.13
N PRO A 174 -2.81 1.70 8.94
CA PRO A 174 -2.24 2.96 8.44
C PRO A 174 -3.26 4.05 8.16
N TRP A 175 -4.51 3.67 7.90
CA TRP A 175 -5.63 4.57 7.60
C TRP A 175 -6.59 4.77 8.78
N ARG A 176 -6.14 4.51 9.98
CA ARG A 176 -6.94 4.81 11.18
C ARG A 176 -6.88 6.30 11.47
N THR A 177 -8.03 6.86 11.75
CA THR A 177 -8.23 8.17 12.39
C THR A 177 -8.98 7.95 13.67
#